data_77048669c6e93aa273b85e1db98251bb
#
_entry.id   77048669c6e93aa273b85e1db98251bb
#
_cell.length_a   1.000
_cell.length_b   1.000
_cell.length_c   1.000
_cell.angle_alpha   90.00
_cell.angle_beta   90.00
_cell.angle_gamma   90.00
#
_symmetry.space_group_name_H-M   'P 1'
#
loop_
_entity.id
_entity.type
_entity.pdbx_description
1 polymer ?
#
loop_
_entity_poly.entity_id
_entity_poly.type
_entity_poly.pdbx_seq_one_letter_code
_entity_poly.pdbx_strand_id
1 'polypeptide(L)'
;MSVFLEENLTVTVSEKDFPVLLLTSNDSNSKPEGYNLDVDADNILHIDVAKMMLEGTDRSLEDEIGSKLFYLMNDVIRYANISKLQGYKILDESLQPKKTLVIIDSLDKVYAFVGEEGLFAFLTIMLNFGKTYNCFVEFVIKDVIDVLPIDLLKDCQTIVATPSLHKEAYYSFFDDKDFLDTILETQDSHFENIVSHFDKGHFLVSKKE
;
A
#
# COMPACT_ATOMS: atom_id res chain seq x y z
N MET A 1 -5.59 -17.49 -3.06
CA MET A 1 -4.63 -16.42 -3.35
C MET A 1 -3.64 -17.00 -4.34
N SER A 2 -3.51 -16.43 -5.52
CA SER A 2 -2.54 -16.88 -6.51
C SER A 2 -1.28 -16.03 -6.41
N VAL A 3 -0.13 -16.70 -6.28
CA VAL A 3 1.20 -16.05 -6.27
C VAL A 3 1.88 -16.39 -7.58
N PHE A 4 2.38 -15.39 -8.29
CA PHE A 4 3.05 -15.57 -9.58
C PHE A 4 4.10 -14.50 -9.83
N LEU A 5 5.04 -14.82 -10.71
CA LEU A 5 6.03 -13.88 -11.20
C LEU A 5 5.54 -13.27 -12.51
N GLU A 6 5.45 -11.95 -12.56
CA GLU A 6 5.11 -11.21 -13.78
C GLU A 6 6.40 -10.80 -14.50
N GLU A 7 6.62 -11.36 -15.68
CA GLU A 7 7.74 -10.98 -16.53
C GLU A 7 7.38 -9.77 -17.38
N ASN A 8 8.27 -8.85 -17.42
CA ASN A 8 8.22 -7.72 -18.33
C ASN A 8 7.04 -6.79 -18.23
N LEU A 9 7.30 -5.76 -17.56
CA LEU A 9 6.98 -4.45 -18.05
C LEU A 9 5.78 -3.80 -17.47
N THR A 10 4.74 -4.49 -17.08
CA THR A 10 3.63 -3.66 -16.63
C THR A 10 2.71 -4.47 -15.75
N VAL A 11 2.98 -4.47 -14.46
CA VAL A 11 1.93 -4.85 -13.51
C VAL A 11 0.86 -3.79 -13.59
N THR A 12 -0.19 -4.06 -14.37
CA THR A 12 -1.36 -3.19 -14.43
C THR A 12 -2.31 -3.55 -13.30
N VAL A 13 -2.57 -2.57 -12.43
CA VAL A 13 -3.51 -2.70 -11.31
C VAL A 13 -4.75 -1.89 -11.65
N SER A 14 -5.89 -2.56 -11.77
CA SER A 14 -7.20 -1.95 -12.08
C SER A 14 -8.00 -1.67 -10.82
N GLU A 15 -9.10 -0.91 -10.93
CA GLU A 15 -9.98 -0.55 -9.80
C GLU A 15 -10.37 -1.74 -8.91
N LYS A 16 -10.60 -2.92 -9.48
CA LYS A 16 -10.99 -4.13 -8.73
C LYS A 16 -9.87 -4.71 -7.87
N ASP A 17 -8.62 -4.37 -8.20
CA ASP A 17 -7.44 -4.93 -7.57
C ASP A 17 -7.02 -4.15 -6.29
N PHE A 18 -7.75 -3.09 -5.94
CA PHE A 18 -7.49 -2.31 -4.72
C PHE A 18 -8.20 -2.88 -3.48
N PRO A 19 -7.63 -2.68 -2.28
CA PRO A 19 -6.39 -1.98 -1.94
C PRO A 19 -5.14 -2.71 -2.44
N VAL A 20 -4.11 -1.94 -2.79
CA VAL A 20 -2.82 -2.45 -3.28
C VAL A 20 -1.76 -2.22 -2.22
N LEU A 21 -0.91 -3.22 -2.03
CA LEU A 21 0.32 -3.11 -1.25
C LEU A 21 1.51 -3.26 -2.19
N LEU A 22 2.34 -2.22 -2.28
CA LEU A 22 3.61 -2.23 -3.03
C LEU A 22 4.78 -2.32 -2.06
N LEU A 23 5.54 -3.39 -2.14
CA LEU A 23 6.79 -3.59 -1.43
C LEU A 23 7.95 -3.25 -2.36
N THR A 24 8.81 -2.32 -1.96
CA THR A 24 9.95 -1.87 -2.78
C THR A 24 11.15 -1.53 -1.91
N SER A 25 12.34 -1.78 -2.41
CA SER A 25 13.60 -1.53 -1.68
C SER A 25 14.17 -0.12 -1.92
N ASN A 26 13.46 0.75 -2.60
CA ASN A 26 14.08 1.93 -3.16
C ASN A 26 13.93 3.21 -2.35
N ASP A 27 15.09 3.85 -2.13
CA ASP A 27 15.21 5.27 -1.75
C ASP A 27 14.75 6.24 -2.85
N SER A 28 14.42 5.74 -4.05
CA SER A 28 13.95 6.58 -5.14
C SER A 28 12.46 6.90 -4.99
N ASN A 29 12.14 8.19 -5.01
CA ASN A 29 10.76 8.71 -5.02
C ASN A 29 10.00 8.40 -6.33
N SER A 30 10.50 7.51 -7.16
CA SER A 30 9.90 7.11 -8.42
C SER A 30 9.27 5.72 -8.28
N LYS A 31 8.10 5.56 -8.87
CA LYS A 31 7.49 4.23 -9.04
C LYS A 31 8.48 3.29 -9.73
N PRO A 32 8.50 2.00 -9.35
CA PRO A 32 9.32 1.02 -10.05
C PRO A 32 9.00 1.01 -11.55
N GLU A 33 10.04 0.93 -12.38
CA GLU A 33 9.86 0.82 -13.82
C GLU A 33 9.06 -0.44 -14.15
N GLY A 34 8.02 -0.29 -14.97
CA GLY A 34 7.14 -1.39 -15.34
C GLY A 34 5.92 -1.59 -14.42
N TYR A 35 5.78 -0.82 -13.34
CA TYR A 35 4.60 -0.84 -12.48
C TYR A 35 3.65 0.30 -12.82
N ASN A 36 2.39 -0.02 -13.17
CA ASN A 36 1.37 0.96 -13.54
C ASN A 36 0.08 0.76 -12.75
N LEU A 37 -0.55 1.88 -12.38
CA LEU A 37 -1.89 1.92 -11.83
C LEU A 37 -2.86 2.40 -12.93
N ASP A 38 -3.81 1.55 -13.28
CA ASP A 38 -4.88 1.85 -14.24
C ASP A 38 -6.16 2.18 -13.47
N VAL A 39 -6.22 3.39 -12.95
CA VAL A 39 -7.35 3.91 -12.19
C VAL A 39 -7.75 5.25 -12.77
N ASP A 40 -8.96 5.31 -13.31
CA ASP A 40 -9.60 6.56 -13.71
C ASP A 40 -10.09 7.29 -12.46
N ALA A 41 -9.21 8.09 -11.86
CA ALA A 41 -9.50 8.82 -10.63
C ALA A 41 -9.68 10.32 -10.91
N ASP A 42 -10.73 10.90 -10.35
CA ASP A 42 -10.97 12.35 -10.40
C ASP A 42 -9.92 13.14 -9.63
N ASN A 43 -9.40 12.53 -8.56
CA ASN A 43 -8.38 13.12 -7.69
C ASN A 43 -7.27 12.12 -7.39
N ILE A 44 -6.06 12.64 -7.20
CA ILE A 44 -4.93 11.87 -6.69
C ILE A 44 -4.42 12.56 -5.44
N LEU A 45 -4.42 11.85 -4.33
CA LEU A 45 -3.81 12.27 -3.07
C LEU A 45 -2.56 11.44 -2.83
N HIS A 46 -1.39 12.05 -2.98
CA HIS A 46 -0.12 11.41 -2.69
C HIS A 46 0.43 11.96 -1.37
N ILE A 47 0.61 11.08 -0.39
CA ILE A 47 1.18 11.36 0.92
C ILE A 47 2.55 10.68 0.96
N ASP A 48 3.59 11.43 0.68
CA ASP A 48 4.99 10.98 0.76
C ASP A 48 5.53 11.28 2.15
N VAL A 49 5.43 10.30 3.03
CA VAL A 49 5.78 10.45 4.44
C VAL A 49 7.29 10.64 4.60
N ALA A 50 8.11 9.93 3.84
CA ALA A 50 9.57 10.06 3.93
C ALA A 50 10.04 11.46 3.51
N LYS A 51 9.47 12.00 2.42
CA LYS A 51 9.78 13.36 1.97
C LYS A 51 9.36 14.39 3.00
N MET A 52 8.18 14.25 3.57
CA MET A 52 7.68 15.14 4.60
C MET A 52 8.58 15.12 5.85
N MET A 53 9.16 13.98 6.22
CA MET A 53 10.14 13.87 7.31
C MET A 53 11.43 14.62 7.03
N LEU A 54 11.89 14.62 5.78
CA LEU A 54 13.13 15.29 5.38
C LEU A 54 12.98 16.81 5.28
N GLU A 55 11.81 17.27 4.85
CA GLU A 55 11.53 18.70 4.68
C GLU A 55 11.19 19.41 6.00
N GLY A 56 10.85 18.65 7.05
CA GLY A 56 10.41 19.17 8.34
C GLY A 56 11.44 19.03 9.44
N THR A 57 11.92 20.18 9.90
CA THR A 57 12.64 20.28 11.17
C THR A 57 11.75 20.78 12.31
N ASP A 58 10.44 20.94 12.04
CA ASP A 58 9.52 21.60 12.96
C ASP A 58 8.32 20.71 13.31
N ARG A 59 7.86 20.72 14.55
CA ARG A 59 6.69 19.97 15.05
C ARG A 59 5.40 20.22 14.24
N SER A 60 5.34 21.35 13.53
CA SER A 60 4.21 21.69 12.66
C SER A 60 3.96 20.66 11.54
N LEU A 61 4.97 19.89 11.15
CA LEU A 61 4.86 18.93 10.05
C LEU A 61 4.30 17.58 10.51
N GLU A 62 4.68 17.13 11.71
CA GLU A 62 4.07 15.96 12.35
C GLU A 62 2.56 16.16 12.48
N ASP A 63 2.15 17.37 12.91
CA ASP A 63 0.76 17.76 13.01
C ASP A 63 0.09 17.80 11.62
N GLU A 64 0.79 18.18 10.56
CA GLU A 64 0.24 18.22 9.20
C GLU A 64 -0.01 16.83 8.63
N ILE A 65 0.96 15.89 8.79
CA ILE A 65 0.78 14.50 8.35
C ILE A 65 -0.36 13.84 9.11
N GLY A 66 -0.31 13.91 10.44
CA GLY A 66 -1.34 13.38 11.30
C GLY A 66 -2.72 13.95 10.96
N SER A 67 -2.79 15.25 10.69
CA SER A 67 -4.02 15.92 10.28
C SER A 67 -4.53 15.43 8.93
N LYS A 68 -3.67 15.28 7.92
CA LYS A 68 -4.07 14.77 6.60
C LYS A 68 -4.61 13.35 6.68
N LEU A 69 -3.92 12.47 7.42
CA LEU A 69 -4.38 11.10 7.64
C LEU A 69 -5.69 11.06 8.40
N PHE A 70 -5.83 11.90 9.44
CA PHE A 70 -7.04 12.00 10.23
C PHE A 70 -8.23 12.54 9.42
N TYR A 71 -8.03 13.56 8.59
CA TYR A 71 -9.07 14.08 7.72
C TYR A 71 -9.51 13.05 6.68
N LEU A 72 -8.56 12.35 6.04
CA LEU A 72 -8.87 11.28 5.11
C LEU A 72 -9.71 10.18 5.79
N MET A 73 -9.28 9.73 6.97
CA MET A 73 -10.00 8.73 7.75
C MET A 73 -11.41 9.18 8.11
N ASN A 74 -11.56 10.43 8.55
CA ASN A 74 -12.89 10.99 8.88
C ASN A 74 -13.79 11.10 7.67
N ASP A 75 -13.27 11.49 6.51
CA ASP A 75 -14.05 11.55 5.28
C ASP A 75 -14.55 10.17 4.87
N VAL A 76 -13.70 9.15 4.90
CA VAL A 76 -14.10 7.76 4.64
C VAL A 76 -15.20 7.32 5.61
N ILE A 77 -15.03 7.56 6.92
CA ILE A 77 -16.02 7.22 7.95
C ILE A 77 -17.33 8.00 7.73
N ARG A 78 -17.23 9.28 7.41
CA ARG A 78 -18.40 10.16 7.17
C ARG A 78 -19.24 9.63 6.01
N TYR A 79 -18.63 9.28 4.89
CA TYR A 79 -19.32 8.68 3.76
C TYR A 79 -19.92 7.33 4.11
N ALA A 80 -19.21 6.50 4.88
CA ALA A 80 -19.70 5.23 5.40
C ALA A 80 -21.01 5.42 6.18
N ASN A 81 -21.01 6.36 7.10
CA ASN A 81 -22.17 6.62 7.95
C ASN A 81 -23.34 7.19 7.16
N ILE A 82 -23.11 8.09 6.23
CA ILE A 82 -24.15 8.64 5.37
C ILE A 82 -24.82 7.52 4.56
N SER A 83 -24.04 6.64 3.96
CA SER A 83 -24.54 5.51 3.17
C SER A 83 -25.35 4.52 4.01
N LYS A 84 -24.92 4.24 5.26
CA LYS A 84 -25.66 3.36 6.19
C LYS A 84 -26.97 3.98 6.68
N LEU A 85 -26.96 5.27 7.00
CA LEU A 85 -28.13 5.96 7.53
C LEU A 85 -29.22 6.15 6.48
N GLN A 86 -28.84 6.25 5.21
CA GLN A 86 -29.81 6.64 4.20
C GLN A 86 -30.51 5.45 3.58
N GLY A 87 -29.93 4.22 3.57
CA GLY A 87 -30.56 3.08 2.86
C GLY A 87 -31.07 3.46 1.45
N TYR A 88 -30.92 4.72 1.11
CA TYR A 88 -31.40 5.39 -0.08
C TYR A 88 -30.25 5.54 -1.07
N LYS A 89 -30.57 5.30 -2.33
CA LYS A 89 -29.71 5.79 -3.41
C LYS A 89 -29.50 7.28 -3.18
N ILE A 90 -28.28 7.72 -3.11
CA ILE A 90 -27.97 9.15 -3.18
C ILE A 90 -28.51 9.61 -4.53
N LEU A 91 -29.62 10.35 -4.50
CA LEU A 91 -30.32 10.78 -5.71
C LEU A 91 -29.58 11.91 -6.43
N ASP A 92 -28.66 12.57 -5.72
CA ASP A 92 -27.88 13.67 -6.24
C ASP A 92 -26.43 13.21 -6.50
N GLU A 93 -26.08 13.03 -7.77
CA GLU A 93 -24.73 12.64 -8.19
C GLU A 93 -23.66 13.62 -7.72
N SER A 94 -24.01 14.88 -7.49
CA SER A 94 -23.09 15.90 -6.97
C SER A 94 -22.63 15.63 -5.53
N LEU A 95 -23.37 14.81 -4.80
CA LEU A 95 -23.05 14.41 -3.42
C LEU A 95 -22.29 13.08 -3.34
N GLN A 96 -22.09 12.41 -4.47
CA GLN A 96 -21.29 11.21 -4.48
C GLN A 96 -19.80 11.57 -4.27
N PRO A 97 -19.07 10.77 -3.46
CA PRO A 97 -17.64 10.96 -3.33
C PRO A 97 -16.97 10.77 -4.69
N LYS A 98 -16.12 11.71 -5.06
CA LYS A 98 -15.30 11.60 -6.26
C LYS A 98 -14.34 10.42 -6.14
N LYS A 99 -14.09 9.75 -7.24
CA LYS A 99 -13.05 8.71 -7.29
C LYS A 99 -11.71 9.32 -6.92
N THR A 100 -11.11 8.81 -5.85
CA THR A 100 -9.84 9.31 -5.35
C THR A 100 -8.85 8.18 -5.24
N LEU A 101 -7.71 8.32 -5.92
CA LEU A 101 -6.54 7.47 -5.70
C LEU A 101 -5.72 8.06 -4.56
N VAL A 102 -5.54 7.29 -3.50
CA VAL A 102 -4.72 7.66 -2.35
C VAL A 102 -3.47 6.81 -2.34
N ILE A 103 -2.32 7.45 -2.45
CA ILE A 103 -1.01 6.79 -2.37
C ILE A 103 -0.38 7.20 -1.05
N ILE A 104 -0.16 6.22 -0.17
CA ILE A 104 0.56 6.40 1.09
C ILE A 104 1.97 5.86 0.88
N ASP A 105 2.88 6.74 0.53
CA ASP A 105 4.28 6.39 0.31
C ASP A 105 5.06 6.38 1.63
N SER A 106 5.86 5.33 1.82
CA SER A 106 6.59 5.07 3.07
C SER A 106 5.66 4.87 4.27
N LEU A 107 4.69 3.95 4.12
CA LEU A 107 3.77 3.56 5.19
C LEU A 107 4.53 3.11 6.45
N ASP A 108 5.70 2.50 6.28
CA ASP A 108 6.62 2.13 7.37
C ASP A 108 7.01 3.32 8.26
N LYS A 109 6.97 4.54 7.75
CA LYS A 109 7.28 5.76 8.51
C LYS A 109 6.04 6.36 9.21
N VAL A 110 4.83 6.02 8.78
CA VAL A 110 3.59 6.58 9.37
C VAL A 110 3.49 6.26 10.87
N TYR A 111 3.97 5.08 11.28
CA TYR A 111 3.99 4.67 12.68
C TYR A 111 4.59 5.73 13.61
N ALA A 112 5.65 6.40 13.18
CA ALA A 112 6.32 7.42 13.99
C ALA A 112 5.42 8.62 14.34
N PHE A 113 4.38 8.87 13.55
CA PHE A 113 3.47 10.02 13.74
C PHE A 113 2.18 9.68 14.46
N VAL A 114 1.64 8.48 14.23
CA VAL A 114 0.31 8.11 14.73
C VAL A 114 0.36 7.02 15.80
N GLY A 115 1.54 6.42 16.03
CA GLY A 115 1.70 5.27 16.91
C GLY A 115 1.05 3.99 16.36
N GLU A 116 1.17 2.91 17.11
CA GLU A 116 0.68 1.58 16.71
C GLU A 116 -0.84 1.55 16.57
N GLU A 117 -1.56 2.04 17.58
CA GLU A 117 -3.03 2.05 17.58
C GLU A 117 -3.59 2.93 16.46
N GLY A 118 -2.95 4.08 16.21
CA GLY A 118 -3.33 5.00 15.13
C GLY A 118 -3.12 4.38 13.75
N LEU A 119 -2.00 3.73 13.53
CA LEU A 119 -1.70 3.02 12.27
C LEU A 119 -2.69 1.88 12.05
N PHE A 120 -2.96 1.06 13.07
CA PHE A 120 -3.91 -0.04 12.99
C PHE A 120 -5.32 0.46 12.65
N ALA A 121 -5.79 1.51 13.33
CA ALA A 121 -7.10 2.11 13.08
C ALA A 121 -7.20 2.66 11.65
N PHE A 122 -6.18 3.37 11.19
CA PHE A 122 -6.11 3.93 9.84
C PHE A 122 -6.20 2.82 8.79
N LEU A 123 -5.36 1.80 8.88
CA LEU A 123 -5.35 0.68 7.94
C LEU A 123 -6.68 -0.07 7.94
N THR A 124 -7.24 -0.34 9.12
CA THR A 124 -8.54 -1.01 9.25
C THR A 124 -9.64 -0.25 8.50
N ILE A 125 -9.67 1.07 8.62
CA ILE A 125 -10.65 1.90 7.94
C ILE A 125 -10.42 1.90 6.42
N MET A 126 -9.19 2.09 5.99
CA MET A 126 -8.90 2.16 4.55
C MET A 126 -9.15 0.84 3.84
N LEU A 127 -8.78 -0.30 4.45
CA LEU A 127 -9.01 -1.63 3.89
C LEU A 127 -10.49 -2.00 3.82
N ASN A 128 -11.25 -1.68 4.86
CA ASN A 128 -12.66 -2.10 4.94
C ASN A 128 -13.63 -1.16 4.20
N PHE A 129 -13.32 0.12 4.15
CA PHE A 129 -14.26 1.13 3.66
C PHE A 129 -13.79 1.88 2.43
N GLY A 130 -12.49 1.91 2.16
CA GLY A 130 -11.94 2.72 1.08
C GLY A 130 -12.62 2.47 -0.26
N LYS A 131 -12.63 1.23 -0.72
CA LYS A 131 -13.22 0.85 -2.01
C LYS A 131 -14.72 1.15 -2.10
N THR A 132 -15.47 0.94 -1.01
CA THR A 132 -16.92 1.19 -0.96
C THR A 132 -17.24 2.67 -1.17
N TYR A 133 -16.29 3.55 -0.91
CA TYR A 133 -16.47 5.01 -0.99
C TYR A 133 -15.63 5.66 -2.09
N ASN A 134 -15.36 4.92 -3.16
CA ASN A 134 -14.56 5.39 -4.29
C ASN A 134 -13.14 5.86 -3.89
N CYS A 135 -12.60 5.32 -2.81
CA CYS A 135 -11.25 5.59 -2.35
C CYS A 135 -10.37 4.37 -2.68
N PHE A 136 -9.53 4.50 -3.69
CA PHE A 136 -8.59 3.47 -4.12
C PHE A 136 -7.25 3.71 -3.45
N VAL A 137 -6.81 2.77 -2.62
CA VAL A 137 -5.64 2.99 -1.77
C VAL A 137 -4.48 2.13 -2.21
N GLU A 138 -3.33 2.77 -2.41
CA GLU A 138 -2.03 2.13 -2.56
C GLU A 138 -1.18 2.43 -1.32
N PHE A 139 -0.78 1.39 -0.63
CA PHE A 139 0.22 1.46 0.43
C PHE A 139 1.58 1.09 -0.15
N VAL A 140 2.57 1.95 0.05
CA VAL A 140 3.96 1.68 -0.36
C VAL A 140 4.81 1.49 0.88
N ILE A 141 5.46 0.34 0.99
CA ILE A 141 6.38 0.00 2.07
C ILE A 141 7.78 -0.10 1.47
N LYS A 142 8.73 0.62 2.05
CA LYS A 142 10.14 0.62 1.65
C LYS A 142 11.01 -0.17 2.62
N ASP A 143 10.54 -0.33 3.84
CA ASP A 143 11.22 -1.08 4.87
C ASP A 143 10.21 -1.88 5.69
N VAL A 144 10.44 -3.19 5.81
CA VAL A 144 9.57 -4.05 6.61
C VAL A 144 10.11 -4.06 8.04
N ILE A 145 9.37 -3.41 8.91
CA ILE A 145 9.71 -3.28 10.33
C ILE A 145 8.71 -4.03 11.22
N ASP A 146 9.14 -4.45 12.38
CA ASP A 146 8.36 -5.29 13.31
C ASP A 146 7.04 -4.67 13.79
N VAL A 147 6.93 -3.35 13.73
CA VAL A 147 5.72 -2.63 14.15
C VAL A 147 4.62 -2.58 13.10
N LEU A 148 4.90 -3.03 11.88
CA LEU A 148 3.88 -3.09 10.84
C LEU A 148 2.89 -4.23 11.11
N PRO A 149 1.57 -3.96 11.07
CA PRO A 149 0.56 -5.00 11.24
C PRO A 149 0.42 -5.85 9.96
N ILE A 150 1.38 -6.77 9.75
CA ILE A 150 1.50 -7.58 8.54
C ILE A 150 0.23 -8.37 8.25
N ASP A 151 -0.38 -8.97 9.27
CA ASP A 151 -1.62 -9.74 9.11
C ASP A 151 -2.74 -8.88 8.52
N LEU A 152 -2.83 -7.61 8.93
CA LEU A 152 -3.82 -6.68 8.39
C LEU A 152 -3.46 -6.23 6.97
N LEU A 153 -2.19 -5.99 6.69
CA LEU A 153 -1.71 -5.60 5.36
C LEU A 153 -1.86 -6.71 4.33
N LYS A 154 -1.82 -7.97 4.76
CA LYS A 154 -2.17 -9.12 3.91
C LYS A 154 -3.61 -9.10 3.43
N ASP A 155 -4.48 -8.29 4.04
CA ASP A 155 -5.85 -8.11 3.56
C ASP A 155 -5.98 -7.24 2.32
N CYS A 156 -4.90 -6.64 1.83
CA CYS A 156 -4.87 -6.00 0.53
C CYS A 156 -5.31 -6.97 -0.58
N GLN A 157 -6.01 -6.45 -1.58
CA GLN A 157 -6.51 -7.25 -2.71
C GLN A 157 -5.36 -7.70 -3.61
N THR A 158 -4.37 -6.83 -3.77
CA THR A 158 -3.16 -7.11 -4.55
C THR A 158 -1.94 -6.75 -3.73
N ILE A 159 -0.96 -7.64 -3.71
CA ILE A 159 0.36 -7.40 -3.13
C ILE A 159 1.38 -7.54 -4.25
N VAL A 160 2.21 -6.53 -4.42
CA VAL A 160 3.27 -6.48 -5.44
C VAL A 160 4.60 -6.26 -4.74
N ALA A 161 5.60 -7.08 -5.05
CA ALA A 161 6.95 -6.91 -4.55
C ALA A 161 7.94 -6.76 -5.69
N THR A 162 8.83 -5.79 -5.55
CA THR A 162 9.96 -5.60 -6.46
C THR A 162 11.12 -6.53 -6.09
N PRO A 163 12.07 -6.79 -7.01
CA PRO A 163 13.32 -7.43 -6.66
C PRO A 163 14.10 -6.60 -5.62
N SER A 164 15.00 -7.26 -4.90
CA SER A 164 15.95 -6.61 -3.96
C SER A 164 15.38 -6.22 -2.60
N LEU A 165 14.32 -6.87 -2.15
CA LEU A 165 13.88 -6.80 -0.76
C LEU A 165 14.67 -7.79 0.12
N HIS A 166 14.61 -7.59 1.43
CA HIS A 166 15.05 -8.61 2.38
C HIS A 166 14.21 -9.88 2.24
N LYS A 167 14.83 -11.04 2.37
CA LYS A 167 14.17 -12.34 2.20
C LYS A 167 12.93 -12.46 3.09
N GLU A 168 13.04 -11.98 4.31
CA GLU A 168 11.96 -11.99 5.31
C GLU A 168 10.71 -11.24 4.84
N ALA A 169 10.86 -10.18 4.05
CA ALA A 169 9.74 -9.44 3.51
C ALA A 169 8.87 -10.32 2.60
N TYR A 170 9.49 -11.10 1.72
CA TYR A 170 8.74 -12.02 0.86
C TYR A 170 7.98 -13.06 1.66
N TYR A 171 8.64 -13.73 2.62
CA TYR A 171 8.01 -14.76 3.44
C TYR A 171 6.95 -14.20 4.40
N SER A 172 7.04 -12.92 4.73
CA SER A 172 6.04 -12.25 5.56
C SER A 172 4.75 -11.96 4.81
N PHE A 173 4.81 -11.64 3.53
CA PHE A 173 3.66 -11.19 2.75
C PHE A 173 3.10 -12.22 1.76
N PHE A 174 3.87 -13.22 1.39
CA PHE A 174 3.46 -14.24 0.42
C PHE A 174 3.40 -15.62 1.06
N ASP A 175 2.26 -16.29 0.95
CA ASP A 175 2.02 -17.54 1.66
C ASP A 175 2.54 -18.79 0.93
N ASP A 176 2.89 -18.71 -0.36
CA ASP A 176 3.40 -19.82 -1.16
C ASP A 176 4.90 -20.01 -0.96
N LYS A 177 5.26 -20.66 0.14
CA LYS A 177 6.66 -20.88 0.51
C LYS A 177 7.41 -21.74 -0.50
N ASP A 178 6.77 -22.75 -1.04
CA ASP A 178 7.40 -23.66 -2.01
C ASP A 178 7.75 -22.91 -3.29
N PHE A 179 6.87 -22.03 -3.76
CA PHE A 179 7.13 -21.16 -4.88
C PHE A 179 8.24 -20.14 -4.56
N LEU A 180 8.19 -19.50 -3.40
CA LEU A 180 9.23 -18.57 -2.97
C LEU A 180 10.60 -19.24 -2.91
N ASP A 181 10.69 -20.46 -2.39
CA ASP A 181 11.93 -21.20 -2.31
C ASP A 181 12.53 -21.53 -3.70
N THR A 182 11.69 -21.60 -4.74
CA THR A 182 12.19 -21.80 -6.12
C THR A 182 12.71 -20.54 -6.77
N ILE A 183 12.14 -19.37 -6.47
CA ILE A 183 12.52 -18.09 -7.09
C ILE A 183 13.55 -17.29 -6.28
N LEU A 184 13.62 -17.54 -4.98
CA LEU A 184 14.56 -16.89 -4.06
C LEU A 184 15.76 -17.81 -3.80
N GLU A 185 16.54 -18.16 -4.82
CA GLU A 185 17.76 -18.95 -4.63
C GLU A 185 18.77 -18.22 -3.76
N THR A 186 19.22 -18.89 -2.72
CA THR A 186 20.33 -18.39 -1.89
C THR A 186 21.66 -18.55 -2.62
N GLN A 187 22.17 -17.49 -3.18
CA GLN A 187 23.60 -17.44 -3.49
C GLN A 187 24.38 -16.99 -2.26
N ASP A 188 25.23 -17.86 -1.79
CA ASP A 188 26.31 -17.67 -0.82
C ASP A 188 26.00 -17.17 0.60
N SER A 189 26.40 -17.99 1.52
CA SER A 189 26.31 -17.89 2.97
C SER A 189 27.03 -16.70 3.63
N HIS A 190 27.55 -15.73 2.90
CA HIS A 190 28.25 -14.57 3.45
C HIS A 190 27.48 -13.25 3.40
N PHE A 191 26.32 -13.24 2.72
CA PHE A 191 25.43 -12.06 2.69
C PHE A 191 24.00 -12.50 3.05
N GLU A 192 23.79 -12.85 4.30
CA GLU A 192 22.53 -13.40 4.80
C GLU A 192 21.32 -12.44 4.68
N ASN A 193 21.50 -11.18 4.28
CA ASN A 193 20.47 -10.16 4.46
C ASN A 193 19.92 -9.54 3.19
N ILE A 194 20.47 -9.79 2.02
CA ILE A 194 19.96 -9.14 0.82
C ILE A 194 19.85 -10.16 -0.26
N VAL A 195 18.65 -10.49 -0.65
CA VAL A 195 18.51 -11.03 -1.97
C VAL A 195 17.11 -11.23 -2.49
N SER A 196 16.83 -10.72 -3.63
CA SER A 196 15.92 -11.34 -4.55
C SER A 196 16.71 -11.83 -5.75
N HIS A 197 16.44 -12.98 -6.22
CA HIS A 197 17.08 -13.55 -7.41
C HIS A 197 16.15 -13.59 -8.61
N PHE A 198 15.03 -12.88 -8.58
CA PHE A 198 14.34 -12.64 -9.83
C PHE A 198 14.87 -11.36 -10.46
N ASP A 199 15.00 -11.36 -11.79
CA ASP A 199 15.65 -10.31 -12.56
C ASP A 199 14.98 -8.94 -12.38
N LYS A 200 15.76 -7.88 -12.55
CA LYS A 200 15.23 -6.52 -12.62
C LYS A 200 14.18 -6.45 -13.74
N GLY A 201 13.02 -5.92 -13.41
CA GLY A 201 11.87 -5.86 -14.34
C GLY A 201 10.84 -6.95 -14.13
N HIS A 202 11.08 -7.89 -13.22
CA HIS A 202 10.07 -8.84 -12.75
C HIS A 202 9.44 -8.33 -11.45
N PHE A 203 8.20 -8.73 -11.22
CA PHE A 203 7.45 -8.44 -10.01
C PHE A 203 6.85 -9.72 -9.45
N LEU A 204 7.00 -9.91 -8.16
CA LEU A 204 6.24 -10.94 -7.48
C LEU A 204 4.85 -10.38 -7.14
N VAL A 205 3.83 -11.05 -7.62
CA VAL A 205 2.45 -10.58 -7.48
C VAL A 205 1.59 -11.62 -6.78
N SER A 206 0.80 -11.17 -5.83
CA SER A 206 -0.25 -11.97 -5.21
C SER A 206 -1.58 -11.26 -5.34
N LYS A 207 -2.60 -11.97 -5.86
CA LYS A 207 -3.96 -11.46 -6.01
C LYS A 207 -4.96 -12.34 -5.27
N LYS A 208 -5.90 -11.73 -4.57
CA LYS A 208 -7.09 -12.40 -4.04
C LYS A 208 -8.09 -12.57 -5.17
N GLU A 209 -8.66 -13.76 -5.29
CA GLU A 209 -9.74 -14.09 -6.24
C GLU A 209 -11.08 -13.52 -5.79
#